data_b8c0333ae60413f8136703f20153710f
#
_entry.id   b8c0333ae60413f8136703f20153710f
#
_cell.length_a   1.000
_cell.length_b   1.000
_cell.length_c   1.000
_cell.angle_alpha   90.00
_cell.angle_beta   90.00
_cell.angle_gamma   90.00
#
_symmetry.space_group_name_H-M   'P 1'
#
loop_
_entity.id
_entity.type
_entity.pdbx_description
1 polymer ?
#
loop_
_entity_poly.entity_id
_entity_poly.type
_entity_poly.pdbx_seq_one_letter_code
_entity_poly.pdbx_strand_id
1 'polypeptide(L)'
;MKVAGLALVTLALTLATVVASAADLCIYEPCAPAEDGTYALPDLPYPYDSLEPSIDNKTMGFHHDVHFKGYTTKMNKALAEMLQADGTIEERMTSVDVANSDPSSIFFLNNGGGYLNHKMYFATMGPGGSPISPDGPLAAKIDEDFGSYQNMTEELTAAAKSVFGSGWAFLVLDPATGDLSILAQPNQNSPYLQNLVPLLGVDVWEHAYYLKQGPKRMDYVANWWDVVDFAKVEEAYAKVASS
;
A
#
# COMPACT_ATOMS: atom_id res chain seq x y z
N MET A 1 49.30 36.03 36.48
CA MET A 1 48.07 35.29 36.45
C MET A 1 47.62 35.17 35.00
N LYS A 2 47.71 33.98 34.41
CA LYS A 2 47.26 33.68 33.04
C LYS A 2 45.91 33.04 33.14
N VAL A 3 44.88 33.66 32.55
CA VAL A 3 43.54 33.11 32.47
C VAL A 3 43.49 32.27 31.19
N ALA A 4 43.28 30.95 31.33
CA ALA A 4 43.08 30.03 30.21
C ALA A 4 41.64 30.12 29.75
N GLY A 5 41.42 30.56 28.51
CA GLY A 5 40.09 30.52 27.87
C GLY A 5 39.73 29.13 27.42
N LEU A 6 38.61 28.62 27.93
CA LEU A 6 38.00 27.34 27.54
C LEU A 6 37.16 27.60 26.27
N ALA A 7 37.62 27.08 25.13
CA ALA A 7 36.82 27.10 23.90
C ALA A 7 35.76 25.97 23.94
N LEU A 8 34.47 26.33 23.97
CA LEU A 8 33.36 25.42 23.77
C LEU A 8 33.27 25.08 22.29
N VAL A 9 33.59 23.84 21.92
CA VAL A 9 33.30 23.30 20.59
C VAL A 9 31.87 22.78 20.59
N THR A 10 30.95 23.53 20.03
CA THR A 10 29.60 23.06 19.76
C THR A 10 29.61 22.16 18.52
N LEU A 11 29.49 20.86 18.75
CA LEU A 11 29.29 19.86 17.68
C LEU A 11 27.85 19.99 17.21
N ALA A 12 27.62 20.64 16.08
CA ALA A 12 26.32 20.64 15.41
C ALA A 12 26.13 19.27 14.76
N LEU A 13 25.28 18.43 15.37
CA LEU A 13 24.77 17.20 14.74
C LEU A 13 23.79 17.65 13.64
N THR A 14 24.23 17.69 12.39
CA THR A 14 23.31 17.77 11.26
C THR A 14 22.65 16.41 11.10
N LEU A 15 21.40 16.28 11.53
CA LEU A 15 20.53 15.19 11.10
C LEU A 15 20.35 15.36 9.58
N ALA A 16 21.06 14.55 8.81
CA ALA A 16 20.73 14.38 7.40
C ALA A 16 19.39 13.61 7.38
N THR A 17 18.30 14.30 7.07
CA THR A 17 17.07 13.65 6.66
C THR A 17 17.38 12.93 5.35
N VAL A 18 17.53 11.62 5.41
CA VAL A 18 17.57 10.78 4.22
C VAL A 18 16.14 10.84 3.66
N VAL A 19 15.95 11.64 2.62
CA VAL A 19 14.73 11.58 1.83
C VAL A 19 14.84 10.27 1.04
N ALA A 20 13.97 9.31 1.30
CA ALA A 20 13.91 8.06 0.55
C ALA A 20 13.98 8.39 -0.95
N SER A 21 14.81 7.66 -1.70
CA SER A 21 14.88 7.87 -3.14
C SER A 21 13.59 7.37 -3.78
N ALA A 22 13.24 7.93 -4.89
CA ALA A 22 12.03 7.59 -5.63
C ALA A 22 11.91 6.09 -5.98
N ALA A 23 13.03 5.40 -6.19
CA ALA A 23 13.08 3.95 -6.37
C ALA A 23 12.64 3.16 -5.13
N ASP A 24 12.72 3.78 -3.95
CA ASP A 24 12.41 3.15 -2.66
C ASP A 24 10.91 3.15 -2.34
N LEU A 25 10.10 3.91 -3.08
CA LEU A 25 8.64 3.94 -2.91
C LEU A 25 7.94 2.73 -3.54
N CYS A 26 8.53 2.10 -4.54
CA CYS A 26 7.95 0.92 -5.17
C CYS A 26 8.36 -0.37 -4.46
N ILE A 27 7.51 -0.86 -3.58
CA ILE A 27 7.78 -2.06 -2.78
C ILE A 27 7.16 -3.34 -3.35
N TYR A 28 6.22 -3.22 -4.27
CA TYR A 28 5.57 -4.33 -4.97
C TYR A 28 5.82 -4.25 -6.47
N GLU A 29 6.29 -5.35 -7.08
CA GLU A 29 6.56 -5.41 -8.52
C GLU A 29 5.27 -5.43 -9.37
N PRO A 30 5.33 -4.93 -10.61
CA PRO A 30 6.49 -4.30 -11.26
C PRO A 30 6.68 -2.83 -10.85
N CYS A 31 7.95 -2.42 -10.68
CA CYS A 31 8.34 -1.05 -10.32
C CYS A 31 8.65 -0.18 -11.55
N ALA A 32 8.87 -0.80 -12.70
CA ALA A 32 9.16 -0.10 -13.94
C ALA A 32 8.23 -0.56 -15.07
N PRO A 33 7.94 0.31 -16.04
CA PRO A 33 7.21 -0.10 -17.25
C PRO A 33 8.09 -0.99 -18.13
N ALA A 34 7.43 -1.72 -19.04
CA ALA A 34 8.09 -2.39 -20.15
C ALA A 34 8.72 -1.38 -21.13
N GLU A 35 9.47 -1.88 -22.15
CA GLU A 35 10.15 -1.04 -23.15
C GLU A 35 9.18 -0.12 -23.94
N ASP A 36 7.93 -0.52 -24.07
CA ASP A 36 6.88 0.29 -24.71
C ASP A 36 6.24 1.35 -23.81
N GLY A 37 6.73 1.49 -22.56
CA GLY A 37 6.23 2.44 -21.57
C GLY A 37 4.97 1.98 -20.83
N THR A 38 4.50 0.74 -21.04
CA THR A 38 3.32 0.22 -20.36
C THR A 38 3.67 -0.63 -19.15
N TYR A 39 2.79 -0.62 -18.15
CA TYR A 39 2.85 -1.55 -17.02
C TYR A 39 2.01 -2.78 -17.30
N ALA A 40 2.56 -3.96 -17.05
CA ALA A 40 1.82 -5.21 -17.14
C ALA A 40 0.77 -5.32 -16.02
N LEU A 41 -0.29 -6.09 -16.27
CA LEU A 41 -1.10 -6.66 -15.19
C LEU A 41 -0.26 -7.75 -14.52
N PRO A 42 0.10 -7.63 -13.24
CA PRO A 42 0.86 -8.67 -12.55
C PRO A 42 0.06 -9.98 -12.47
N ASP A 43 0.70 -11.11 -12.78
CA ASP A 43 0.10 -12.41 -12.53
C ASP A 43 -0.07 -12.65 -11.02
N LEU A 44 -1.12 -13.38 -10.64
CA LEU A 44 -1.25 -13.83 -9.25
C LEU A 44 -0.19 -14.89 -8.94
N PRO A 45 0.50 -14.83 -7.79
CA PRO A 45 1.49 -15.84 -7.40
C PRO A 45 0.86 -17.17 -6.94
N TYR A 46 -0.48 -17.28 -7.02
CA TYR A 46 -1.27 -18.44 -6.60
C TYR A 46 -2.52 -18.62 -7.49
N PRO A 47 -3.06 -19.84 -7.64
CA PRO A 47 -4.32 -20.09 -8.34
C PRO A 47 -5.52 -19.36 -7.71
N TYR A 48 -6.54 -19.05 -8.51
CA TYR A 48 -7.73 -18.31 -8.03
C TYR A 48 -8.52 -18.99 -6.92
N ASP A 49 -8.46 -20.32 -6.82
CA ASP A 49 -9.15 -21.12 -5.79
C ASP A 49 -8.32 -21.32 -4.52
N SER A 50 -7.07 -20.85 -4.50
CA SER A 50 -6.15 -21.09 -3.38
C SER A 50 -6.48 -20.31 -2.11
N LEU A 51 -7.31 -19.28 -2.20
CA LEU A 51 -7.76 -18.49 -1.05
C LEU A 51 -9.08 -19.00 -0.44
N GLU A 52 -9.62 -20.13 -0.98
CA GLU A 52 -10.78 -20.79 -0.36
C GLU A 52 -10.40 -21.38 1.02
N PRO A 53 -11.31 -21.35 2.00
CA PRO A 53 -12.68 -20.87 1.93
C PRO A 53 -12.83 -19.36 2.22
N SER A 54 -11.77 -18.61 2.41
CA SER A 54 -11.84 -17.19 2.84
C SER A 54 -12.34 -16.27 1.72
N ILE A 55 -11.72 -16.34 0.53
CA ILE A 55 -12.15 -15.63 -0.67
C ILE A 55 -12.41 -16.65 -1.77
N ASP A 56 -13.58 -16.57 -2.44
CA ASP A 56 -13.96 -17.57 -3.45
C ASP A 56 -13.29 -17.33 -4.81
N ASN A 57 -13.09 -18.43 -5.53
CA ASN A 57 -12.51 -18.47 -6.86
C ASN A 57 -13.16 -17.47 -7.84
N LYS A 58 -14.48 -17.37 -7.83
CA LYS A 58 -15.20 -16.49 -8.75
C LYS A 58 -14.93 -15.02 -8.44
N THR A 59 -14.89 -14.65 -7.16
CA THR A 59 -14.48 -13.32 -6.72
C THR A 59 -13.04 -13.03 -7.17
N MET A 60 -12.11 -13.95 -6.96
CA MET A 60 -10.72 -13.78 -7.37
C MET A 60 -10.57 -13.55 -8.87
N GLY A 61 -11.27 -14.35 -9.70
CA GLY A 61 -11.24 -14.19 -11.16
C GLY A 61 -11.78 -12.83 -11.62
N PHE A 62 -12.92 -12.36 -11.09
CA PHE A 62 -13.44 -11.04 -11.45
C PHE A 62 -12.59 -9.91 -10.89
N HIS A 63 -12.09 -10.06 -9.67
CA HIS A 63 -11.30 -9.03 -9.01
C HIS A 63 -9.99 -8.78 -9.78
N HIS A 64 -9.30 -9.85 -10.20
CA HIS A 64 -8.07 -9.75 -10.99
C HIS A 64 -8.34 -9.44 -12.47
N ASP A 65 -9.10 -10.30 -13.19
CA ASP A 65 -9.19 -10.24 -14.66
C ASP A 65 -10.10 -9.13 -15.19
N VAL A 66 -10.97 -8.57 -14.33
CA VAL A 66 -11.88 -7.49 -14.72
C VAL A 66 -11.51 -6.18 -14.03
N HIS A 67 -11.46 -6.16 -12.70
CA HIS A 67 -11.24 -4.91 -11.95
C HIS A 67 -9.77 -4.47 -12.02
N PHE A 68 -8.82 -5.29 -11.58
CA PHE A 68 -7.40 -4.93 -11.62
C PHE A 68 -6.91 -4.71 -13.05
N LYS A 69 -7.26 -5.60 -13.98
CA LYS A 69 -6.97 -5.42 -15.41
C LYS A 69 -7.56 -4.13 -15.96
N GLY A 70 -8.78 -3.77 -15.55
CA GLY A 70 -9.42 -2.54 -15.95
C GLY A 70 -8.67 -1.29 -15.49
N TYR A 71 -8.20 -1.29 -14.23
CA TYR A 71 -7.35 -0.22 -13.70
C TYR A 71 -6.01 -0.16 -14.42
N THR A 72 -5.33 -1.30 -14.64
CA THR A 72 -4.06 -1.38 -15.39
C THR A 72 -4.19 -0.77 -16.78
N THR A 73 -5.22 -1.16 -17.53
CA THR A 73 -5.45 -0.66 -18.90
C THR A 73 -5.70 0.85 -18.93
N LYS A 74 -6.54 1.36 -18.00
CA LYS A 74 -6.89 2.78 -17.95
C LYS A 74 -5.74 3.63 -17.41
N MET A 75 -4.95 3.10 -16.47
CA MET A 75 -3.74 3.75 -15.99
C MET A 75 -2.72 3.91 -17.13
N ASN A 76 -2.44 2.87 -17.90
CA ASN A 76 -1.55 2.94 -19.06
C ASN A 76 -2.05 3.98 -20.07
N LYS A 77 -3.37 4.07 -20.29
CA LYS A 77 -3.95 5.13 -21.12
C LYS A 77 -3.69 6.51 -20.55
N ALA A 78 -3.87 6.70 -19.24
CA ALA A 78 -3.59 7.98 -18.59
C ALA A 78 -2.11 8.36 -18.73
N LEU A 79 -1.19 7.43 -18.53
CA LEU A 79 0.25 7.65 -18.68
C LEU A 79 0.62 8.08 -20.11
N ALA A 80 0.02 7.46 -21.13
CA ALA A 80 0.26 7.81 -22.52
C ALA A 80 -0.24 9.24 -22.89
N GLU A 81 -1.23 9.74 -22.18
CA GLU A 81 -1.78 11.10 -22.36
C GLU A 81 -1.02 12.16 -21.56
N MET A 82 -0.25 11.76 -20.54
CA MET A 82 0.56 12.66 -19.71
C MET A 82 1.90 12.95 -20.38
N LEU A 83 2.20 14.22 -20.62
CA LEU A 83 3.41 14.69 -21.34
C LEU A 83 4.72 14.44 -20.58
N GLN A 84 4.68 14.10 -19.30
CA GLN A 84 5.85 13.77 -18.47
C GLN A 84 5.86 12.28 -18.14
N ALA A 85 6.73 11.55 -18.83
CA ALA A 85 6.80 10.08 -18.75
C ALA A 85 7.84 9.55 -17.74
N ASP A 86 8.56 10.41 -17.03
CA ASP A 86 9.62 10.02 -16.13
C ASP A 86 9.08 9.67 -14.72
N GLY A 87 9.68 8.67 -14.08
CA GLY A 87 9.36 8.21 -12.73
C GLY A 87 8.38 7.04 -12.65
N THR A 88 8.29 6.43 -11.47
CA THR A 88 7.37 5.33 -11.15
C THR A 88 5.94 5.82 -11.00
N ILE A 89 4.96 4.90 -10.94
CA ILE A 89 3.56 5.26 -10.70
C ILE A 89 3.40 5.84 -9.30
N GLU A 90 4.13 5.29 -8.34
CA GLU A 90 4.18 5.74 -6.95
C GLU A 90 4.61 7.20 -6.86
N GLU A 91 5.72 7.58 -7.51
CA GLU A 91 6.21 8.97 -7.56
C GLU A 91 5.20 9.91 -8.21
N ARG A 92 4.59 9.48 -9.31
CA ARG A 92 3.57 10.29 -9.97
C ARG A 92 2.36 10.49 -9.07
N MET A 93 1.98 9.46 -8.30
CA MET A 93 0.87 9.54 -7.35
C MET A 93 1.18 10.55 -6.24
N THR A 94 2.41 10.58 -5.70
CA THR A 94 2.80 11.58 -4.69
C THR A 94 2.78 13.01 -5.22
N SER A 95 2.92 13.20 -6.54
CA SER A 95 2.94 14.53 -7.16
C SER A 95 1.56 15.05 -7.59
N VAL A 96 0.49 14.26 -7.43
CA VAL A 96 -0.87 14.69 -7.80
C VAL A 96 -1.38 15.74 -6.82
N ASP A 97 -1.64 16.96 -7.32
CA ASP A 97 -2.36 17.97 -6.54
C ASP A 97 -3.87 17.72 -6.62
N VAL A 98 -4.40 17.03 -5.62
CA VAL A 98 -5.82 16.62 -5.55
C VAL A 98 -6.75 17.84 -5.56
N ALA A 99 -6.34 18.95 -4.96
CA ALA A 99 -7.17 20.15 -4.80
C ALA A 99 -7.33 20.93 -6.13
N ASN A 100 -6.32 20.84 -7.02
CA ASN A 100 -6.30 21.57 -8.30
C ASN A 100 -6.23 20.61 -9.50
N SER A 101 -6.68 19.37 -9.34
CA SER A 101 -6.62 18.35 -10.38
C SER A 101 -7.56 18.64 -11.54
N ASP A 102 -7.03 18.62 -12.76
CA ASP A 102 -7.80 18.59 -14.00
C ASP A 102 -8.40 17.19 -14.27
N PRO A 103 -9.28 17.03 -15.27
CA PRO A 103 -9.89 15.74 -15.58
C PRO A 103 -8.91 14.61 -15.88
N SER A 104 -7.75 14.90 -16.48
CA SER A 104 -6.72 13.90 -16.81
C SER A 104 -6.00 13.44 -15.53
N SER A 105 -5.68 14.37 -14.64
CA SER A 105 -5.11 14.08 -13.32
C SER A 105 -6.08 13.27 -12.46
N ILE A 106 -7.38 13.59 -12.47
CA ILE A 106 -8.41 12.78 -11.78
C ILE A 106 -8.52 11.39 -12.39
N PHE A 107 -8.43 11.28 -13.71
CA PHE A 107 -8.45 9.97 -14.39
C PHE A 107 -7.24 9.13 -14.02
N PHE A 108 -6.03 9.72 -13.97
CA PHE A 108 -4.83 9.04 -13.46
C PHE A 108 -4.96 8.66 -11.98
N LEU A 109 -5.40 9.59 -11.12
CA LEU A 109 -5.61 9.34 -9.68
C LEU A 109 -6.48 8.09 -9.45
N ASN A 110 -7.62 8.02 -10.12
CA ASN A 110 -8.55 6.90 -9.94
C ASN A 110 -7.99 5.57 -10.46
N ASN A 111 -7.29 5.59 -11.59
CA ASN A 111 -6.84 4.36 -12.24
C ASN A 111 -5.43 3.95 -11.82
N GLY A 112 -4.53 4.90 -11.59
CA GLY A 112 -3.22 4.67 -10.99
C GLY A 112 -3.33 4.22 -9.53
N GLY A 113 -4.19 4.89 -8.74
CA GLY A 113 -4.49 4.45 -7.38
C GLY A 113 -5.11 3.06 -7.35
N GLY A 114 -6.07 2.80 -8.27
CA GLY A 114 -6.63 1.46 -8.42
C GLY A 114 -5.58 0.40 -8.75
N TYR A 115 -4.66 0.70 -9.66
CA TYR A 115 -3.54 -0.18 -9.97
C TYR A 115 -2.65 -0.45 -8.75
N LEU A 116 -2.20 0.58 -8.06
CA LEU A 116 -1.31 0.48 -6.90
C LEU A 116 -1.95 -0.29 -5.75
N ASN A 117 -3.20 0.01 -5.43
CA ASN A 117 -3.93 -0.62 -4.35
C ASN A 117 -4.14 -2.12 -4.61
N HIS A 118 -4.54 -2.50 -5.84
CA HIS A 118 -4.72 -3.92 -6.19
C HIS A 118 -3.39 -4.67 -6.30
N LYS A 119 -2.33 -4.03 -6.81
CA LYS A 119 -0.98 -4.59 -6.85
C LYS A 119 -0.52 -5.03 -5.45
N MET A 120 -0.65 -4.15 -4.47
CA MET A 120 -0.36 -4.44 -3.07
C MET A 120 -1.28 -5.54 -2.51
N TYR A 121 -2.61 -5.42 -2.70
CA TYR A 121 -3.59 -6.35 -2.17
C TYR A 121 -3.31 -7.80 -2.57
N PHE A 122 -3.10 -8.06 -3.86
CA PHE A 122 -2.81 -9.39 -4.34
C PHE A 122 -1.41 -9.88 -3.94
N ALA A 123 -0.43 -8.99 -3.83
CA ALA A 123 0.93 -9.35 -3.41
C ALA A 123 1.03 -9.71 -1.93
N THR A 124 0.12 -9.21 -1.09
CA THR A 124 0.13 -9.43 0.38
C THR A 124 -0.80 -10.54 0.85
N MET A 125 -1.41 -11.29 -0.09
CA MET A 125 -2.21 -12.47 0.23
C MET A 125 -1.53 -13.76 -0.22
N GLY A 126 -1.89 -14.86 0.40
CA GLY A 126 -1.43 -16.19 0.03
C GLY A 126 -2.30 -17.31 0.63
N PRO A 127 -2.18 -18.55 0.10
CA PRO A 127 -2.93 -19.70 0.58
C PRO A 127 -2.71 -19.95 2.08
N GLY A 128 -3.78 -19.75 2.89
CA GLY A 128 -3.73 -19.91 4.35
C GLY A 128 -2.95 -18.82 5.09
N GLY A 129 -2.49 -17.78 4.37
CA GLY A 129 -1.71 -16.70 4.96
C GLY A 129 -0.38 -17.13 5.57
N SER A 130 0.32 -16.20 6.20
CA SER A 130 1.43 -16.51 7.11
C SER A 130 1.38 -15.59 8.34
N PRO A 131 1.72 -16.08 9.53
CA PRO A 131 1.80 -15.24 10.72
C PRO A 131 2.96 -14.25 10.59
N ILE A 132 2.85 -13.13 11.30
CA ILE A 132 3.98 -12.21 11.48
C ILE A 132 5.10 -12.92 12.27
N SER A 133 6.35 -12.66 11.90
CA SER A 133 7.51 -13.13 12.65
C SER A 133 7.60 -12.38 14.00
N PRO A 134 7.45 -13.05 15.16
CA PRO A 134 7.34 -12.35 16.44
C PRO A 134 8.61 -11.59 16.84
N ASP A 135 9.77 -12.01 16.32
CA ASP A 135 11.06 -11.39 16.58
C ASP A 135 11.54 -10.53 15.39
N GLY A 136 10.65 -10.30 14.40
CA GLY A 136 10.97 -9.53 13.19
C GLY A 136 10.92 -8.01 13.41
N PRO A 137 11.60 -7.23 12.56
CA PRO A 137 11.62 -5.78 12.67
C PRO A 137 10.22 -5.15 12.55
N LEU A 138 9.34 -5.72 11.70
CA LEU A 138 7.96 -5.23 11.56
C LEU A 138 7.15 -5.46 12.85
N ALA A 139 7.30 -6.63 13.50
CA ALA A 139 6.62 -6.90 14.76
C ALA A 139 7.05 -5.92 15.85
N ALA A 140 8.37 -5.66 15.97
CA ALA A 140 8.90 -4.69 16.91
C ALA A 140 8.34 -3.27 16.66
N LYS A 141 8.22 -2.87 15.39
CA LYS A 141 7.66 -1.56 15.04
C LYS A 141 6.15 -1.48 15.29
N ILE A 142 5.41 -2.56 15.04
CA ILE A 142 3.99 -2.65 15.40
C ILE A 142 3.79 -2.55 16.92
N ASP A 143 4.65 -3.21 17.71
CA ASP A 143 4.59 -3.11 19.17
C ASP A 143 4.91 -1.69 19.66
N GLU A 144 5.84 -0.99 19.00
CA GLU A 144 6.17 0.40 19.31
C GLU A 144 4.99 1.34 19.03
N ASP A 145 4.36 1.25 17.84
CA ASP A 145 3.39 2.23 17.37
C ASP A 145 1.95 1.94 17.83
N PHE A 146 1.61 0.63 17.97
CA PHE A 146 0.24 0.20 18.35
C PHE A 146 0.16 -0.47 19.71
N GLY A 147 1.30 -0.76 20.34
CA GLY A 147 1.38 -1.49 21.61
C GLY A 147 1.24 -3.02 21.47
N SER A 148 0.67 -3.51 20.37
CA SER A 148 0.61 -4.95 20.05
C SER A 148 0.12 -5.20 18.62
N TYR A 149 0.44 -6.38 18.08
CA TYR A 149 -0.13 -6.88 16.84
C TYR A 149 -1.67 -6.91 16.87
N GLN A 150 -2.26 -7.31 18.00
CA GLN A 150 -3.71 -7.35 18.16
C GLN A 150 -4.34 -5.96 18.02
N ASN A 151 -3.79 -4.95 18.66
CA ASN A 151 -4.30 -3.57 18.55
C ASN A 151 -4.24 -3.09 17.10
N MET A 152 -3.14 -3.32 16.40
CA MET A 152 -3.00 -2.97 14.98
C MET A 152 -4.10 -3.63 14.14
N THR A 153 -4.34 -4.94 14.32
CA THR A 153 -5.40 -5.65 13.56
C THR A 153 -6.80 -5.15 13.90
N GLU A 154 -7.06 -4.83 15.16
CA GLU A 154 -8.34 -4.24 15.60
C GLU A 154 -8.55 -2.83 15.00
N GLU A 155 -7.51 -1.99 14.99
CA GLU A 155 -7.57 -0.65 14.38
C GLU A 155 -7.78 -0.71 12.88
N LEU A 156 -7.07 -1.58 12.16
CA LEU A 156 -7.26 -1.74 10.70
C LEU A 156 -8.65 -2.28 10.39
N THR A 157 -9.14 -3.25 11.17
CA THR A 157 -10.50 -3.78 11.03
C THR A 157 -11.56 -2.70 11.30
N ALA A 158 -11.36 -1.85 12.31
CA ALA A 158 -12.25 -0.73 12.60
C ALA A 158 -12.22 0.31 11.47
N ALA A 159 -11.05 0.60 10.91
CA ALA A 159 -10.90 1.48 9.76
C ALA A 159 -11.64 0.94 8.53
N ALA A 160 -11.50 -0.35 8.21
CA ALA A 160 -12.24 -1.03 7.13
C ALA A 160 -13.77 -0.93 7.31
N LYS A 161 -14.24 -1.06 8.54
CA LYS A 161 -15.65 -0.90 8.91
C LYS A 161 -16.15 0.54 8.73
N SER A 162 -15.29 1.52 9.01
CA SER A 162 -15.63 2.95 8.98
C SER A 162 -15.81 3.52 7.57
N VAL A 163 -15.25 2.86 6.55
CA VAL A 163 -15.35 3.30 5.15
C VAL A 163 -16.81 3.31 4.70
N PHE A 164 -17.33 4.50 4.41
CA PHE A 164 -18.67 4.64 3.84
C PHE A 164 -18.63 4.42 2.33
N GLY A 165 -19.34 3.40 1.85
CA GLY A 165 -19.33 3.04 0.42
C GLY A 165 -18.08 2.26 0.01
N SER A 166 -17.51 2.61 -1.13
CA SER A 166 -16.32 1.97 -1.70
C SER A 166 -15.03 2.60 -1.18
N GLY A 167 -14.03 1.80 -0.90
CA GLY A 167 -12.73 2.29 -0.46
C GLY A 167 -11.85 1.18 0.11
N TRP A 168 -10.89 1.58 0.91
CA TRP A 168 -9.81 0.75 1.43
C TRP A 168 -9.45 1.12 2.87
N ALA A 169 -8.88 0.17 3.60
CA ALA A 169 -8.16 0.45 4.84
C ALA A 169 -6.75 -0.12 4.73
N PHE A 170 -5.76 0.64 5.19
CA PHE A 170 -4.33 0.34 5.02
C PHE A 170 -3.58 0.40 6.33
N LEU A 171 -2.56 -0.46 6.46
CA LEU A 171 -1.39 -0.24 7.29
C LEU A 171 -0.37 0.50 6.42
N VAL A 172 0.06 1.66 6.87
CA VAL A 172 0.99 2.53 6.12
C VAL A 172 2.24 2.85 6.93
N LEU A 173 3.34 3.09 6.22
CA LEU A 173 4.58 3.64 6.76
C LEU A 173 4.72 5.09 6.29
N ASP A 174 5.05 6.00 7.21
CA ASP A 174 5.56 7.32 6.86
C ASP A 174 7.08 7.23 6.64
N PRO A 175 7.59 7.38 5.41
CA PRO A 175 9.02 7.26 5.14
C PRO A 175 9.84 8.42 5.74
N ALA A 176 9.20 9.53 6.15
CA ALA A 176 9.89 10.66 6.75
C ALA A 176 10.17 10.45 8.25
N THR A 177 9.30 9.72 8.95
CA THR A 177 9.41 9.48 10.41
C THR A 177 9.72 8.03 10.75
N GLY A 178 9.38 7.09 9.85
CA GLY A 178 9.45 5.65 10.08
C GLY A 178 8.24 5.12 10.87
N ASP A 179 7.22 5.95 11.15
CA ASP A 179 6.07 5.54 11.94
C ASP A 179 5.05 4.75 11.11
N LEU A 180 4.45 3.74 11.74
CA LEU A 180 3.31 3.02 11.21
C LEU A 180 2.01 3.66 11.67
N SER A 181 1.00 3.66 10.80
CA SER A 181 -0.35 4.11 11.14
C SER A 181 -1.42 3.40 10.31
N ILE A 182 -2.69 3.53 10.74
CA ILE A 182 -3.83 3.02 10.00
C ILE A 182 -4.51 4.16 9.26
N LEU A 183 -4.78 3.94 7.95
CA LEU A 183 -5.38 4.93 7.07
C LEU A 183 -6.60 4.34 6.35
N ALA A 184 -7.77 4.97 6.48
CA ALA A 184 -8.94 4.67 5.66
C ALA A 184 -9.04 5.66 4.48
N GLN A 185 -9.28 5.15 3.27
CA GLN A 185 -9.39 5.97 2.06
C GLN A 185 -10.64 5.63 1.25
N PRO A 186 -11.36 6.64 0.73
CA PRO A 186 -12.49 6.43 -0.15
C PRO A 186 -12.01 6.07 -1.57
N ASN A 187 -12.85 5.37 -2.31
CA ASN A 187 -12.66 5.03 -3.72
C ASN A 187 -11.32 4.31 -3.97
N GLN A 188 -10.52 4.79 -4.93
CA GLN A 188 -9.19 4.26 -5.23
C GLN A 188 -8.06 5.20 -4.78
N ASN A 189 -8.35 6.11 -3.83
CA ASN A 189 -7.30 6.96 -3.28
C ASN A 189 -6.23 6.09 -2.64
N SER A 190 -4.99 6.24 -3.13
CA SER A 190 -3.84 5.50 -2.62
C SER A 190 -3.14 6.31 -1.52
N PRO A 191 -2.55 5.67 -0.51
CA PRO A 191 -1.74 6.33 0.52
C PRO A 191 -0.60 7.21 -0.02
N TYR A 192 -0.08 6.89 -1.20
CA TYR A 192 0.94 7.70 -1.87
C TYR A 192 0.51 9.15 -2.12
N LEU A 193 -0.79 9.45 -2.21
CA LEU A 193 -1.32 10.82 -2.27
C LEU A 193 -0.97 11.66 -1.03
N GLN A 194 -0.62 11.02 0.06
CA GLN A 194 -0.23 11.63 1.33
C GLN A 194 1.24 11.38 1.66
N ASN A 195 2.05 10.95 0.68
CA ASN A 195 3.45 10.54 0.84
C ASN A 195 3.63 9.38 1.84
N LEU A 196 2.61 8.54 2.00
CA LEU A 196 2.64 7.35 2.84
C LEU A 196 2.80 6.10 1.97
N VAL A 197 3.54 5.10 2.46
CA VAL A 197 3.79 3.84 1.75
C VAL A 197 2.85 2.76 2.29
N PRO A 198 1.94 2.19 1.47
CA PRO A 198 1.05 1.14 1.92
C PRO A 198 1.77 -0.20 2.03
N LEU A 199 1.88 -0.74 3.25
CA LEU A 199 2.47 -2.06 3.52
C LEU A 199 1.46 -3.20 3.44
N LEU A 200 0.20 -2.94 3.77
CA LEU A 200 -0.89 -3.89 3.76
C LEU A 200 -2.20 -3.12 3.57
N GLY A 201 -3.17 -3.71 2.90
CA GLY A 201 -4.47 -3.07 2.78
C GLY A 201 -5.58 -4.04 2.42
N VAL A 202 -6.78 -3.75 2.89
CA VAL A 202 -8.00 -4.50 2.58
C VAL A 202 -8.91 -3.68 1.68
N ASP A 203 -9.33 -4.30 0.58
CA ASP A 203 -10.34 -3.76 -0.32
C ASP A 203 -11.72 -3.94 0.26
N VAL A 204 -12.45 -2.85 0.49
CA VAL A 204 -13.84 -2.89 0.95
C VAL A 204 -14.85 -2.40 -0.10
N TRP A 205 -14.43 -2.33 -1.38
CA TRP A 205 -15.36 -2.26 -2.50
C TRP A 205 -16.22 -3.52 -2.55
N GLU A 206 -17.47 -3.40 -2.95
CA GLU A 206 -18.39 -4.55 -3.01
C GLU A 206 -17.90 -5.66 -3.96
N HIS A 207 -17.16 -5.32 -5.02
CA HIS A 207 -16.62 -6.32 -5.93
C HIS A 207 -15.62 -7.30 -5.26
N ALA A 208 -15.01 -6.92 -4.14
CA ALA A 208 -14.07 -7.77 -3.41
C ALA A 208 -14.76 -8.88 -2.59
N TYR A 209 -16.08 -8.76 -2.30
CA TYR A 209 -16.73 -9.68 -1.37
C TYR A 209 -18.18 -10.04 -1.67
N TYR A 210 -18.89 -9.24 -2.48
CA TYR A 210 -20.35 -9.36 -2.57
C TYR A 210 -20.85 -10.70 -3.13
N LEU A 211 -20.06 -11.34 -4.00
CA LEU A 211 -20.41 -12.64 -4.57
C LEU A 211 -20.50 -13.75 -3.51
N LYS A 212 -19.65 -13.72 -2.50
CA LYS A 212 -19.59 -14.72 -1.45
C LYS A 212 -20.34 -14.29 -0.19
N GLN A 213 -20.05 -13.10 0.33
CA GLN A 213 -20.56 -12.61 1.61
C GLN A 213 -21.85 -11.78 1.47
N GLY A 214 -22.27 -11.41 0.23
CA GLY A 214 -23.37 -10.47 0.04
C GLY A 214 -23.11 -9.15 0.78
N PRO A 215 -24.08 -8.61 1.56
CA PRO A 215 -23.92 -7.33 2.26
C PRO A 215 -23.05 -7.41 3.52
N LYS A 216 -22.47 -8.59 3.84
CA LYS A 216 -21.76 -8.83 5.09
C LYS A 216 -20.27 -8.48 4.97
N ARG A 217 -19.96 -7.18 4.75
CA ARG A 217 -18.57 -6.71 4.60
C ARG A 217 -17.65 -7.19 5.73
N MET A 218 -18.14 -7.18 6.99
CA MET A 218 -17.29 -7.54 8.13
C MET A 218 -16.98 -9.02 8.22
N ASP A 219 -17.85 -9.91 7.70
CA ASP A 219 -17.54 -11.33 7.56
C ASP A 219 -16.41 -11.54 6.54
N TYR A 220 -16.40 -10.74 5.46
CA TYR A 220 -15.30 -10.73 4.50
C TYR A 220 -14.01 -10.23 5.12
N VAL A 221 -14.03 -9.11 5.84
CA VAL A 221 -12.81 -8.56 6.49
C VAL A 221 -12.22 -9.57 7.49
N ALA A 222 -13.06 -10.25 8.26
CA ALA A 222 -12.63 -11.32 9.16
C ALA A 222 -11.96 -12.48 8.39
N ASN A 223 -12.57 -12.94 7.29
CA ASN A 223 -12.01 -14.02 6.46
C ASN A 223 -10.74 -13.58 5.70
N TRP A 224 -10.63 -12.29 5.34
CA TRP A 224 -9.44 -11.76 4.66
C TRP A 224 -8.18 -11.90 5.53
N TRP A 225 -8.29 -11.73 6.85
CA TRP A 225 -7.17 -11.94 7.76
C TRP A 225 -6.57 -13.36 7.70
N ASP A 226 -7.37 -14.38 7.35
CA ASP A 226 -6.91 -15.76 7.21
C ASP A 226 -5.99 -15.98 6.00
N VAL A 227 -5.96 -15.06 5.06
CA VAL A 227 -5.17 -15.15 3.83
C VAL A 227 -4.09 -14.08 3.72
N VAL A 228 -3.93 -13.21 4.73
CA VAL A 228 -2.83 -12.23 4.77
C VAL A 228 -1.49 -12.96 4.94
N ASP A 229 -0.58 -12.74 4.03
CA ASP A 229 0.79 -13.26 4.07
C ASP A 229 1.74 -12.24 4.68
N PHE A 230 1.95 -12.31 6.01
CA PHE A 230 2.83 -11.39 6.71
C PHE A 230 4.30 -11.51 6.30
N ALA A 231 4.75 -12.64 5.74
CA ALA A 231 6.10 -12.72 5.19
C ALA A 231 6.28 -11.71 4.03
N LYS A 232 5.24 -11.50 3.22
CA LYS A 232 5.26 -10.48 2.15
C LYS A 232 5.19 -9.04 2.69
N VAL A 233 4.44 -8.82 3.75
CA VAL A 233 4.38 -7.52 4.43
C VAL A 233 5.72 -7.18 5.08
N GLU A 234 6.40 -8.14 5.68
CA GLU A 234 7.75 -7.99 6.24
C GLU A 234 8.80 -7.70 5.17
N GLU A 235 8.74 -8.41 4.01
CA GLU A 235 9.59 -8.11 2.84
C GLU A 235 9.38 -6.66 2.35
N ALA A 236 8.13 -6.21 2.29
CA ALA A 236 7.78 -4.84 1.90
C ALA A 236 8.29 -3.81 2.91
N TYR A 237 8.06 -4.04 4.20
CA TYR A 237 8.57 -3.19 5.27
C TYR A 237 10.10 -3.06 5.23
N ALA A 238 10.82 -4.18 5.06
CA ALA A 238 12.28 -4.18 5.02
C ALA A 238 12.86 -3.34 3.87
N LYS A 239 12.17 -3.28 2.72
CA LYS A 239 12.60 -2.45 1.58
C LYS A 239 12.56 -0.96 1.91
N VAL A 240 11.53 -0.49 2.63
CA VAL A 240 11.34 0.94 2.97
C VAL A 240 12.13 1.32 4.22
N ALA A 241 12.15 0.48 5.25
CA ALA A 241 12.82 0.78 6.52
C ALA A 241 14.35 0.79 6.44
N SER A 242 14.94 0.24 5.35
CA SER A 242 16.39 0.24 5.10
C SER A 242 16.84 1.40 4.21
N SER A 243 15.94 2.22 3.72
CA SER A 243 16.20 3.37 2.85
C SER A 243 16.36 4.64 3.69
#